data_54f3537baf03934df0a4ae24434f8c31
#
_entry.id   54f3537baf03934df0a4ae24434f8c31
#
_cell.length_a   1.000
_cell.length_b   1.000
_cell.length_c   1.000
_cell.angle_alpha   90.00
_cell.angle_beta   90.00
_cell.angle_gamma   90.00
#
_symmetry.space_group_name_H-M   'P 1'
#
loop_
_entity.id
_entity.type
_entity.pdbx_description
1 polymer ?
#
loop_
_entity_poly.entity_id
_entity_poly.type
_entity_poly.pdbx_seq_one_letter_code
_entity_poly.pdbx_strand_id
1 'polypeptide(L)'
;MSYRAAICDDSTTDAEFVGSILHQWAAERGIEVESERFASADAFLFRYAEDKSFDLLLLDVEMPGTDGVTLAKTVRQENEAVQIVFITGYSDYIAEGYDVAALHYLVKPVSREKLFAVFLGVGDVNQPYRGFADKALPGEEVAQVGGA
;
A
#
# COMPACT_ATOMS: atom_id res chain seq x y z
N MET A 1 0.64 -8.87 -18.35
CA MET A 1 0.02 -8.71 -17.03
C MET A 1 0.00 -7.24 -16.66
N SER A 2 -1.11 -6.74 -16.23
CA SER A 2 -1.21 -5.33 -15.88
C SER A 2 -1.90 -5.16 -14.54
N TYR A 3 -1.53 -4.10 -13.84
CA TYR A 3 -2.08 -3.77 -12.53
C TYR A 3 -2.54 -2.34 -12.50
N ARG A 4 -3.58 -2.09 -11.73
CA ARG A 4 -4.02 -0.74 -11.43
C ARG A 4 -3.80 -0.46 -9.95
N ALA A 5 -3.07 0.60 -9.66
CA ALA A 5 -2.72 0.97 -8.31
C ALA A 5 -3.29 2.33 -7.96
N ALA A 6 -3.75 2.49 -6.74
CA ALA A 6 -4.14 3.78 -6.20
C ALA A 6 -3.13 4.16 -5.13
N ILE A 7 -2.67 5.39 -5.18
CA ILE A 7 -1.75 5.95 -4.20
C ILE A 7 -2.49 7.05 -3.46
N CYS A 8 -2.86 6.79 -2.22
CA CYS A 8 -3.62 7.73 -1.41
C CYS A 8 -2.70 8.37 -0.39
N ASP A 9 -2.34 9.61 -0.61
CA ASP A 9 -1.39 10.34 0.22
C ASP A 9 -1.58 11.81 -0.06
N ASP A 10 -1.76 12.62 0.98
CA ASP A 10 -1.93 14.05 0.80
C ASP A 10 -0.62 14.78 0.54
N SER A 11 0.52 14.10 0.71
CA SER A 11 1.82 14.67 0.36
C SER A 11 2.12 14.35 -1.11
N THR A 12 2.15 15.37 -1.94
CA THR A 12 2.47 15.22 -3.35
C THR A 12 3.85 14.60 -3.55
N THR A 13 4.83 15.08 -2.78
CA THR A 13 6.20 14.58 -2.88
C THR A 13 6.27 13.09 -2.56
N ASP A 14 5.62 12.66 -1.48
CA ASP A 14 5.65 11.25 -1.09
C ASP A 14 4.94 10.39 -2.13
N ALA A 15 3.80 10.86 -2.61
CA ALA A 15 3.04 10.10 -3.62
C ALA A 15 3.84 9.94 -4.91
N GLU A 16 4.53 10.99 -5.32
CA GLU A 16 5.34 10.95 -6.54
C GLU A 16 6.52 10.00 -6.37
N PHE A 17 7.15 10.00 -5.20
CA PHE A 17 8.25 9.10 -4.94
C PHE A 17 7.79 7.64 -5.04
N VAL A 18 6.71 7.31 -4.33
CA VAL A 18 6.18 5.95 -4.33
C VAL A 18 5.78 5.53 -5.74
N GLY A 19 5.11 6.41 -6.46
CA GLY A 19 4.68 6.11 -7.82
C GLY A 19 5.86 5.86 -8.75
N SER A 20 6.91 6.67 -8.64
CA SER A 20 8.09 6.49 -9.50
C SER A 20 8.77 5.15 -9.23
N ILE A 21 8.86 4.74 -7.98
CA ILE A 21 9.47 3.45 -7.63
C ILE A 21 8.59 2.30 -8.13
N LEU A 22 7.28 2.42 -8.00
CA LEU A 22 6.36 1.41 -8.50
C LEU A 22 6.55 1.20 -10.01
N HIS A 23 6.65 2.29 -10.76
CA HIS A 23 6.82 2.20 -12.20
C HIS A 23 8.20 1.65 -12.58
N GLN A 24 9.25 1.98 -11.82
CA GLN A 24 10.57 1.39 -12.04
C GLN A 24 10.54 -0.11 -11.84
N TRP A 25 9.93 -0.54 -10.74
CA TRP A 25 9.81 -1.97 -10.43
C TRP A 25 9.07 -2.70 -11.55
N ALA A 26 7.96 -2.15 -11.99
CA ALA A 26 7.17 -2.78 -13.04
C ALA A 26 7.94 -2.87 -14.36
N ALA A 27 8.64 -1.81 -14.71
CA ALA A 27 9.41 -1.79 -15.95
C ALA A 27 10.50 -2.86 -15.95
N GLU A 28 11.19 -3.04 -14.81
CA GLU A 28 12.23 -4.05 -14.71
C GLU A 28 11.69 -5.46 -14.82
N ARG A 29 10.40 -5.64 -14.54
CA ARG A 29 9.76 -6.95 -14.57
C ARG A 29 8.91 -7.18 -15.80
N GLY A 30 8.84 -6.20 -16.71
CA GLY A 30 7.99 -6.31 -17.87
C GLY A 30 6.51 -6.31 -17.54
N ILE A 31 6.14 -5.66 -16.45
CA ILE A 31 4.77 -5.57 -15.99
C ILE A 31 4.22 -4.19 -16.32
N GLU A 32 3.00 -4.15 -16.84
CA GLU A 32 2.33 -2.87 -17.05
C GLU A 32 1.62 -2.47 -15.76
N VAL A 33 1.79 -1.21 -15.36
CA VAL A 33 1.10 -0.69 -14.19
C VAL A 33 0.54 0.68 -14.55
N GLU A 34 -0.71 0.91 -14.14
CA GLU A 34 -1.31 2.24 -14.16
C GLU A 34 -1.49 2.66 -12.73
N SER A 35 -1.10 3.88 -12.42
CA SER A 35 -1.28 4.39 -11.07
C SER A 35 -2.04 5.69 -11.11
N GLU A 36 -2.85 5.90 -10.09
CA GLU A 36 -3.63 7.12 -9.94
C GLU A 36 -3.45 7.62 -8.52
N ARG A 37 -3.16 8.90 -8.36
CA ARG A 37 -2.96 9.48 -7.05
C ARG A 37 -4.25 10.13 -6.55
N PHE A 38 -4.52 9.94 -5.26
CA PHE A 38 -5.64 10.58 -4.58
C PHE A 38 -5.10 11.30 -3.35
N ALA A 39 -5.45 12.57 -3.21
CA ALA A 39 -4.97 13.37 -2.09
C ALA A 39 -5.75 13.11 -0.80
N SER A 40 -6.84 12.35 -0.87
CA SER A 40 -7.65 12.02 0.30
C SER A 40 -8.34 10.69 0.10
N ALA A 41 -8.74 10.09 1.21
CA ALA A 41 -9.49 8.84 1.15
C ALA A 41 -10.86 9.07 0.50
N ASP A 42 -11.48 10.21 0.77
CA ASP A 42 -12.79 10.49 0.21
C ASP A 42 -12.74 10.60 -1.30
N ALA A 43 -11.67 11.20 -1.84
CA ALA A 43 -11.50 11.28 -3.29
C ALA A 43 -11.36 9.89 -3.90
N PHE A 44 -10.60 9.01 -3.24
CA PHE A 44 -10.48 7.65 -3.74
C PHE A 44 -11.80 6.91 -3.68
N LEU A 45 -12.52 7.02 -2.56
CA LEU A 45 -13.77 6.28 -2.41
C LEU A 45 -14.82 6.74 -3.42
N PHE A 46 -14.81 8.01 -3.76
CA PHE A 46 -15.70 8.53 -4.80
C PHE A 46 -15.42 7.85 -6.15
N ARG A 47 -14.13 7.77 -6.48
CA ARG A 47 -13.72 7.12 -7.72
C ARG A 47 -14.00 5.61 -7.68
N TYR A 48 -13.72 4.99 -6.52
CA TYR A 48 -13.90 3.55 -6.34
C TYR A 48 -15.35 3.13 -6.47
N ALA A 49 -16.29 4.00 -6.09
CA ALA A 49 -17.71 3.69 -6.22
C ALA A 49 -18.09 3.44 -7.67
N GLU A 50 -17.40 4.08 -8.61
CA GLU A 50 -17.67 3.93 -10.03
C GLU A 50 -16.82 2.86 -10.70
N ASP A 51 -15.64 2.59 -10.14
CA ASP A 51 -14.70 1.69 -10.78
C ASP A 51 -13.91 0.96 -9.70
N LYS A 52 -14.22 -0.30 -9.50
CA LYS A 52 -13.61 -1.11 -8.44
C LYS A 52 -12.47 -1.98 -8.96
N SER A 53 -11.91 -1.64 -10.10
CA SER A 53 -10.91 -2.49 -10.76
C SER A 53 -9.48 -2.22 -10.30
N PHE A 54 -9.31 -1.69 -9.09
CA PHE A 54 -7.98 -1.49 -8.53
C PHE A 54 -7.46 -2.79 -7.94
N ASP A 55 -6.17 -3.06 -8.19
CA ASP A 55 -5.51 -4.28 -7.73
C ASP A 55 -4.66 -4.02 -6.49
N LEU A 56 -4.20 -2.79 -6.31
CA LEU A 56 -3.23 -2.45 -5.28
C LEU A 56 -3.55 -1.07 -4.72
N LEU A 57 -3.62 -0.99 -3.40
CA LEU A 57 -3.81 0.29 -2.72
C LEU A 57 -2.58 0.58 -1.89
N LEU A 58 -1.97 1.73 -2.12
CA LEU A 58 -0.83 2.21 -1.35
C LEU A 58 -1.34 3.41 -0.55
N LEU A 59 -1.48 3.23 0.75
CA LEU A 59 -2.25 4.14 1.58
C LEU A 59 -1.42 4.77 2.69
N ASP A 60 -1.47 6.08 2.80
CA ASP A 60 -1.05 6.74 4.02
C ASP A 60 -2.21 6.65 5.02
N VAL A 61 -1.90 6.62 6.30
CA VAL A 61 -2.93 6.57 7.34
C VAL A 61 -3.48 7.95 7.62
N GLU A 62 -2.59 8.93 7.86
CA GLU A 62 -3.02 10.27 8.26
C GLU A 62 -3.26 11.13 7.05
N MET A 63 -4.52 11.42 6.80
CA MET A 63 -4.95 12.28 5.70
C MET A 63 -6.12 13.13 6.18
N PRO A 64 -6.35 14.30 5.58
CA PRO A 64 -7.51 15.11 5.95
C PRO A 64 -8.81 14.34 5.72
N GLY A 65 -9.73 14.44 6.66
CA GLY A 65 -11.01 13.75 6.56
C GLY A 65 -10.87 12.29 6.97
N THR A 66 -11.37 11.39 6.13
CA THR A 66 -11.29 9.95 6.39
C THR A 66 -9.84 9.50 6.35
N ASP A 67 -9.40 8.74 7.35
CA ASP A 67 -8.04 8.25 7.37
C ASP A 67 -7.88 6.98 6.55
N GLY A 68 -6.61 6.58 6.35
CA GLY A 68 -6.30 5.43 5.51
C GLY A 68 -6.74 4.10 6.10
N VAL A 69 -6.80 3.99 7.42
CA VAL A 69 -7.28 2.76 8.06
C VAL A 69 -8.77 2.58 7.79
N THR A 70 -9.53 3.63 7.97
CA THR A 70 -10.96 3.59 7.69
C THR A 70 -11.23 3.29 6.22
N LEU A 71 -10.45 3.90 5.33
CA LEU A 71 -10.55 3.61 3.91
C LEU A 71 -10.30 2.12 3.64
N ALA A 72 -9.24 1.59 4.21
CA ALA A 72 -8.89 0.18 4.00
C ALA A 72 -9.99 -0.74 4.49
N LYS A 73 -10.55 -0.45 5.66
CA LYS A 73 -11.64 -1.26 6.21
C LYS A 73 -12.88 -1.21 5.32
N THR A 74 -13.18 -0.03 4.80
CA THR A 74 -14.32 0.14 3.91
C THR A 74 -14.18 -0.70 2.66
N VAL A 75 -13.00 -0.64 2.02
CA VAL A 75 -12.75 -1.41 0.82
C VAL A 75 -12.77 -2.90 1.11
N ARG A 76 -12.15 -3.30 2.20
CA ARG A 76 -12.02 -4.73 2.52
C ARG A 76 -13.35 -5.39 2.81
N GLN A 77 -14.36 -4.64 3.20
CA GLN A 77 -15.68 -5.19 3.43
C GLN A 77 -16.29 -5.82 2.19
N GLU A 78 -15.93 -5.33 1.01
CA GLU A 78 -16.50 -5.84 -0.23
C GLU A 78 -15.45 -6.37 -1.20
N ASN A 79 -14.18 -6.29 -0.87
CA ASN A 79 -13.12 -6.73 -1.80
C ASN A 79 -12.00 -7.37 -1.01
N GLU A 80 -11.96 -8.70 -1.02
CA GLU A 80 -10.93 -9.45 -0.32
C GLU A 80 -9.66 -9.62 -1.14
N ALA A 81 -9.75 -9.39 -2.45
CA ALA A 81 -8.64 -9.68 -3.35
C ALA A 81 -7.65 -8.53 -3.50
N VAL A 82 -8.10 -7.29 -3.29
CA VAL A 82 -7.23 -6.14 -3.49
C VAL A 82 -6.09 -6.20 -2.48
N GLN A 83 -4.89 -5.89 -2.93
CA GLN A 83 -3.73 -5.86 -2.05
C GLN A 83 -3.56 -4.47 -1.47
N ILE A 84 -3.31 -4.41 -0.16
CA ILE A 84 -3.21 -3.15 0.56
C ILE A 84 -1.84 -3.07 1.20
N VAL A 85 -1.15 -1.95 0.98
CA VAL A 85 0.11 -1.64 1.62
C VAL A 85 -0.02 -0.27 2.26
N PHE A 86 0.28 -0.19 3.56
CA PHE A 86 0.33 1.09 4.23
C PHE A 86 1.73 1.68 4.12
N ILE A 87 1.82 2.96 3.79
CA ILE A 87 3.07 3.69 3.71
C ILE A 87 2.82 5.01 4.42
N THR A 88 3.25 5.11 5.67
CA THR A 88 2.82 6.20 6.52
C THR A 88 3.93 6.58 7.50
N GLY A 89 3.89 7.81 8.00
CA GLY A 89 4.81 8.25 9.04
C GLY A 89 4.43 7.80 10.45
N TYR A 90 3.34 7.07 10.59
CA TYR A 90 2.80 6.71 11.90
C TYR A 90 2.85 5.20 12.10
N SER A 91 3.57 4.76 13.13
CA SER A 91 3.70 3.33 13.42
C SER A 91 2.57 2.80 14.33
N ASP A 92 1.70 3.68 14.80
CA ASP A 92 0.70 3.32 15.81
C ASP A 92 -0.41 2.43 15.30
N TYR A 93 -0.52 2.28 13.99
CA TYR A 93 -1.68 1.61 13.37
C TYR A 93 -1.34 0.25 12.79
N ILE A 94 -0.20 -0.33 13.19
CA ILE A 94 0.23 -1.61 12.63
C ILE A 94 -0.81 -2.71 12.90
N ALA A 95 -1.41 -2.70 14.09
CA ALA A 95 -2.42 -3.70 14.41
C ALA A 95 -3.61 -3.64 13.46
N GLU A 96 -4.00 -2.43 13.06
CA GLU A 96 -5.10 -2.26 12.11
C GLU A 96 -4.76 -2.84 10.74
N GLY A 97 -3.46 -2.85 10.40
CA GLY A 97 -3.04 -3.49 9.17
C GLY A 97 -3.34 -4.99 9.16
N TYR A 98 -3.18 -5.65 10.30
CA TYR A 98 -3.58 -7.05 10.42
C TYR A 98 -5.07 -7.22 10.18
N ASP A 99 -5.86 -6.31 10.73
CA ASP A 99 -7.31 -6.41 10.64
C ASP A 99 -7.82 -6.36 9.21
N VAL A 100 -7.09 -5.67 8.33
CA VAL A 100 -7.49 -5.57 6.92
C VAL A 100 -6.64 -6.48 6.02
N ALA A 101 -5.85 -7.35 6.62
CA ALA A 101 -4.96 -8.27 5.89
C ALA A 101 -4.08 -7.51 4.89
N ALA A 102 -3.47 -6.44 5.36
CA ALA A 102 -2.55 -5.67 4.53
C ALA A 102 -1.32 -6.51 4.21
N LEU A 103 -0.82 -6.35 3.00
CA LEU A 103 0.40 -7.06 2.58
C LEU A 103 1.60 -6.60 3.39
N HIS A 104 1.72 -5.30 3.58
CA HIS A 104 2.81 -4.72 4.36
C HIS A 104 2.38 -3.41 5.01
N TYR A 105 3.16 -3.01 6.02
CA TYR A 105 2.99 -1.73 6.69
C TYR A 105 4.39 -1.11 6.78
N LEU A 106 4.63 -0.05 6.02
CA LEU A 106 5.93 0.60 5.98
C LEU A 106 5.85 1.96 6.64
N VAL A 107 6.85 2.26 7.45
CA VAL A 107 6.93 3.55 8.15
C VAL A 107 7.91 4.46 7.41
N LYS A 108 7.45 5.66 7.07
CA LYS A 108 8.29 6.65 6.37
C LYS A 108 9.43 7.10 7.28
N PRO A 109 10.56 7.45 6.71
CA PRO A 109 10.86 7.48 5.28
C PRO A 109 11.14 6.08 4.75
N VAL A 110 10.65 5.79 3.54
CA VAL A 110 10.85 4.49 2.94
C VAL A 110 11.88 4.61 1.83
N SER A 111 12.66 3.54 1.68
CA SER A 111 13.69 3.48 0.64
C SER A 111 13.16 2.77 -0.59
N ARG A 112 13.86 2.97 -1.70
CA ARG A 112 13.59 2.23 -2.92
C ARG A 112 13.67 0.73 -2.66
N GLU A 113 14.69 0.31 -1.90
CA GLU A 113 14.90 -1.11 -1.63
C GLU A 113 13.74 -1.73 -0.86
N LYS A 114 13.22 -1.00 0.13
CA LYS A 114 12.08 -1.51 0.89
C LYS A 114 10.83 -1.60 0.02
N LEU A 115 10.59 -0.61 -0.82
CA LEU A 115 9.44 -0.65 -1.70
C LEU A 115 9.57 -1.78 -2.71
N PHE A 116 10.75 -1.99 -3.29
CA PHE A 116 10.96 -3.10 -4.21
C PHE A 116 10.68 -4.43 -3.52
N ALA A 117 11.14 -4.60 -2.29
CA ALA A 117 10.90 -5.84 -1.55
C ALA A 117 9.41 -6.10 -1.35
N VAL A 118 8.65 -5.04 -1.06
CA VAL A 118 7.21 -5.16 -0.89
C VAL A 118 6.55 -5.53 -2.21
N PHE A 119 6.95 -4.87 -3.30
CA PHE A 119 6.31 -5.10 -4.59
C PHE A 119 6.55 -6.50 -5.12
N LEU A 120 7.61 -7.17 -4.66
CA LEU A 120 7.84 -8.56 -5.06
C LEU A 120 6.66 -9.47 -4.70
N GLY A 121 5.90 -9.14 -3.66
CA GLY A 121 4.74 -9.92 -3.27
C GLY A 121 3.44 -9.50 -3.93
N VAL A 122 3.47 -8.42 -4.68
CA VAL A 122 2.26 -7.91 -5.33
C VAL A 122 1.89 -8.82 -6.50
N GLY A 123 0.62 -9.16 -6.58
CA GLY A 123 0.14 -9.97 -7.69
C GLY A 123 0.26 -11.47 -7.47
N ASP A 124 0.91 -11.91 -6.42
CA ASP A 124 1.01 -13.34 -6.14
C ASP A 124 -0.21 -13.78 -5.34
N VAL A 125 -1.24 -14.19 -6.05
CA VAL A 125 -2.51 -14.56 -5.42
C VAL A 125 -2.39 -15.83 -4.59
N ASN A 126 -1.33 -16.58 -4.77
CA ASN A 126 -1.10 -17.81 -4.01
C ASN A 126 -0.28 -17.56 -2.76
N GLN A 127 0.21 -16.35 -2.58
CA GLN A 127 1.01 -16.01 -1.42
C GLN A 127 0.10 -15.48 -0.32
N PRO A 128 -0.10 -16.23 0.74
CA PRO A 128 -1.00 -15.77 1.79
C PRO A 128 -0.39 -14.59 2.53
N TYR A 129 -1.26 -13.80 3.13
CA TYR A 129 -0.80 -12.76 4.04
C TYR A 129 -0.05 -13.40 5.19
N ARG A 130 1.14 -12.89 5.48
CA ARG A 130 1.99 -13.48 6.49
C ARG A 130 2.05 -12.68 7.77
N GLY A 131 1.47 -11.49 7.76
CA GLY A 131 1.55 -10.63 8.91
C GLY A 131 2.87 -9.88 8.94
N PHE A 132 2.93 -8.89 9.82
CA PHE A 132 4.10 -8.03 9.87
C PHE A 132 5.27 -8.69 10.58
N ALA A 133 5.00 -9.59 11.50
CA ALA A 133 6.05 -10.24 12.25
C ALA A 133 6.92 -11.11 11.37
N ASP A 134 6.32 -11.91 10.51
CA ASP A 134 7.10 -12.74 9.62
C ASP A 134 7.48 -12.00 8.35
N LYS A 135 7.14 -10.73 8.29
CA LYS A 135 7.56 -9.84 7.23
C LYS A 135 8.77 -9.03 7.61
N ALA A 136 9.34 -9.27 8.78
CA ALA A 136 10.59 -8.61 9.09
C ALA A 136 11.55 -8.89 7.96
N LEU A 137 11.88 -7.85 7.22
CA LEU A 137 12.75 -8.02 6.10
C LEU A 137 14.15 -8.30 6.58
N PRO A 138 14.93 -9.04 5.81
CA PRO A 138 16.30 -9.29 6.23
C PRO A 138 16.99 -7.98 6.54
N GLY A 139 17.59 -7.87 7.72
CA GLY A 139 18.28 -6.67 8.14
C GLY A 139 17.39 -5.62 8.75
N GLU A 140 16.15 -5.94 8.93
CA GLU A 140 15.25 -4.98 9.54
C GLU A 140 14.90 -5.37 10.91
N GLU A 141 14.48 -4.95 11.38
CA GLU A 141 13.76 -5.43 12.28
C GLU A 141 12.62 -5.02 12.41
N VAL A 142 12.20 -5.25 12.22
CA VAL A 142 11.20 -5.06 12.05
C VAL A 142 10.68 -4.28 12.62
N ALA A 143 11.08 -4.04 13.00
CA ALA A 143 10.51 -3.51 13.41
C ALA A 143 10.02 -2.82 12.83
N GLN A 144 10.22 -2.81 12.14
CA GLN A 144 9.70 -2.20 11.64
C GLN A 144 8.93 -2.25 11.42
N VAL A 145 8.97 -2.60 11.66
CA VAL A 145 8.36 -2.58 11.53
C VAL A 145 8.19 -2.53 11.95
N GLY A 146 8.73 -2.01 12.34
CA GLY A 146 8.59 -1.77 12.61
C GLY A 146 8.97 -1.48 12.84
N GLY A 147 9.52 -1.24 12.83
CA GLY A 147 9.59 -0.97 12.84
C GLY A 147 9.90 -0.84 12.81
N ALA A 148 10.40 -0.75 12.75
CA ALA A 148 10.46 -0.76 12.53
C ALA A 148 10.50 -0.89 12.55
#